data_b897b6c1a8105e060813b77051fd5013
#
_entry.id   b897b6c1a8105e060813b77051fd5013
#
_cell.length_a   1.000
_cell.length_b   1.000
_cell.length_c   1.000
_cell.angle_alpha   90.00
_cell.angle_beta   90.00
_cell.angle_gamma   90.00
#
_symmetry.space_group_name_H-M   'P 1'
#
loop_
_entity.id
_entity.type
_entity.pdbx_description
1 polymer ?
#
loop_
_entity_poly.entity_id
_entity_poly.type
_entity_poly.pdbx_seq_one_letter_code
_entity_poly.pdbx_strand_id
1 'polypeptide(L)'
;MKDRFPEMGAVSAERGTVLHMVGVVISIVTAMMLAVSAGMKLRRHRICLETFETCRLPLSWLPRLAVLEGAAAAGIVVGRWWPPIGIAAASGAVIYFLVAVAAHLRVGDWNGLTAPTAFLVMSVATLVVRLTTV
;
A
#
# COMPACT_ATOMS: atom_id res chain seq x y z
N MET A 1 -17.32 -10.64 42.84
CA MET A 1 -17.39 -9.49 41.90
C MET A 1 -16.01 -8.93 41.56
N LYS A 2 -14.99 -9.23 42.35
CA LYS A 2 -13.61 -8.73 42.16
C LYS A 2 -12.77 -9.53 41.15
N ASP A 3 -13.24 -10.70 40.69
CA ASP A 3 -12.47 -11.68 39.91
C ASP A 3 -12.76 -11.64 38.38
N ARG A 4 -13.68 -10.77 37.94
CA ARG A 4 -14.02 -10.63 36.51
C ARG A 4 -13.16 -9.61 35.71
N PHE A 5 -12.41 -8.79 36.41
CA PHE A 5 -11.64 -7.70 35.78
C PHE A 5 -10.28 -8.12 35.18
N PRO A 6 -9.54 -9.11 35.71
CA PRO A 6 -8.25 -9.49 35.13
C PRO A 6 -8.37 -10.14 33.76
N GLU A 7 -9.45 -10.87 33.49
CA GLU A 7 -9.64 -11.50 32.18
C GLU A 7 -9.92 -10.48 31.04
N MET A 8 -10.65 -9.42 31.33
CA MET A 8 -10.90 -8.35 30.37
C MET A 8 -9.62 -7.61 29.97
N GLY A 9 -8.71 -7.41 30.92
CA GLY A 9 -7.40 -6.81 30.66
C GLY A 9 -6.51 -7.68 29.79
N ALA A 10 -6.48 -8.99 30.05
CA ALA A 10 -5.72 -9.95 29.27
C ALA A 10 -6.22 -10.06 27.82
N VAL A 11 -7.54 -10.14 27.61
CA VAL A 11 -8.16 -10.18 26.29
C VAL A 11 -7.88 -8.89 25.50
N SER A 12 -7.91 -7.73 26.16
CA SER A 12 -7.60 -6.45 25.52
C SER A 12 -6.14 -6.36 25.10
N ALA A 13 -5.21 -6.81 25.94
CA ALA A 13 -3.79 -6.84 25.64
C ALA A 13 -3.48 -7.80 24.49
N GLU A 14 -4.10 -8.98 24.47
CA GLU A 14 -3.94 -9.97 23.41
C GLU A 14 -4.45 -9.43 22.06
N ARG A 15 -5.62 -8.79 22.04
CA ARG A 15 -6.15 -8.14 20.84
C ARG A 15 -5.21 -7.04 20.33
N GLY A 16 -4.66 -6.23 21.20
CA GLY A 16 -3.70 -5.19 20.84
C GLY A 16 -2.44 -5.76 20.20
N THR A 17 -1.92 -6.86 20.74
CA THR A 17 -0.75 -7.54 20.17
C THR A 17 -1.04 -8.15 18.80
N VAL A 18 -2.19 -8.81 18.63
CA VAL A 18 -2.59 -9.39 17.33
C VAL A 18 -2.77 -8.31 16.28
N LEU A 19 -3.46 -7.21 16.60
CA LEU A 19 -3.63 -6.08 15.66
C LEU A 19 -2.29 -5.46 15.27
N HIS A 20 -1.36 -5.33 16.20
CA HIS A 20 -0.02 -4.83 15.92
C HIS A 20 0.74 -5.77 14.97
N MET A 21 0.73 -7.07 15.22
CA MET A 21 1.38 -8.07 14.36
C MET A 21 0.78 -8.10 12.96
N VAL A 22 -0.54 -8.09 12.85
CA VAL A 22 -1.25 -8.02 11.56
C VAL A 22 -0.87 -6.75 10.81
N GLY A 23 -0.83 -5.62 11.50
CA GLY A 23 -0.42 -4.35 10.92
C GLY A 23 1.01 -4.33 10.39
N VAL A 24 1.93 -4.98 11.10
CA VAL A 24 3.32 -5.15 10.64
C VAL A 24 3.38 -5.98 9.37
N VAL A 25 2.69 -7.12 9.34
CA VAL A 25 2.67 -8.02 8.17
C VAL A 25 2.08 -7.31 6.96
N ILE A 26 0.92 -6.65 7.10
CA ILE A 26 0.29 -5.89 6.02
C ILE A 26 1.24 -4.80 5.50
N SER A 27 1.88 -4.05 6.38
CA SER A 27 2.81 -2.98 6.00
C SER A 27 4.02 -3.53 5.23
N ILE A 28 4.59 -4.64 5.67
CA ILE A 28 5.73 -5.29 4.98
C ILE A 28 5.31 -5.79 3.60
N VAL A 29 4.19 -6.50 3.51
CA VAL A 29 3.68 -7.00 2.23
C VAL A 29 3.42 -5.85 1.26
N THR A 30 2.78 -4.79 1.72
CA THR A 30 2.50 -3.60 0.88
C THR A 30 3.80 -2.95 0.41
N ALA A 31 4.78 -2.75 1.31
CA ALA A 31 6.07 -2.18 0.94
C ALA A 31 6.82 -3.04 -0.08
N MET A 32 6.79 -4.36 0.06
CA MET A 32 7.38 -5.29 -0.91
C MET A 32 6.69 -5.23 -2.27
N MET A 33 5.36 -5.21 -2.29
CA MET A 33 4.59 -5.09 -3.53
C MET A 33 4.95 -3.79 -4.27
N LEU A 34 5.00 -2.67 -3.56
CA LEU A 34 5.38 -1.37 -4.11
C LEU A 34 6.83 -1.36 -4.63
N ALA A 35 7.76 -1.93 -3.88
CA ALA A 35 9.17 -2.01 -4.29
C ALA A 35 9.36 -2.87 -5.54
N VAL A 36 8.67 -4.00 -5.64
CA VAL A 36 8.71 -4.87 -6.83
C VAL A 36 8.12 -4.13 -8.04
N SER A 37 6.97 -3.48 -7.89
CA SER A 37 6.34 -2.70 -8.95
C SER A 37 7.23 -1.54 -9.42
N ALA A 38 7.85 -0.81 -8.50
CA ALA A 38 8.82 0.23 -8.82
C ALA A 38 10.02 -0.31 -9.61
N GLY A 39 10.56 -1.46 -9.19
CA GLY A 39 11.66 -2.14 -9.89
C GLY A 39 11.29 -2.56 -11.29
N MET A 40 10.09 -3.09 -11.49
CA MET A 40 9.58 -3.46 -12.82
C MET A 40 9.47 -2.24 -13.74
N LYS A 41 9.00 -1.10 -13.24
CA LYS A 41 8.91 0.14 -13.99
C LYS A 41 10.29 0.68 -14.38
N LEU A 42 11.25 0.67 -13.45
CA LEU A 42 12.63 1.12 -13.73
C LEU A 42 13.32 0.24 -14.77
N ARG A 43 13.07 -1.07 -14.74
CA ARG A 43 13.60 -2.03 -15.73
C ARG A 43 12.83 -2.04 -17.04
N ARG A 44 11.81 -1.22 -17.19
CA ARG A 44 10.91 -1.19 -18.34
C ARG A 44 10.37 -2.58 -18.69
N HIS A 45 9.90 -3.30 -17.68
CA HIS A 45 9.36 -4.63 -17.85
C HIS A 45 8.19 -4.60 -18.84
N ARG A 46 8.07 -5.62 -19.68
CA ARG A 46 7.08 -5.73 -20.75
C ARG A 46 5.66 -5.43 -20.29
N ILE A 47 5.25 -5.97 -19.13
CA ILE A 47 3.91 -5.74 -18.55
C ILE A 47 3.67 -4.24 -18.30
N CYS A 48 4.68 -3.52 -17.79
CA CYS A 48 4.55 -2.09 -17.54
C CYS A 48 4.42 -1.30 -18.85
N LEU A 49 5.17 -1.68 -19.88
CA LEU A 49 5.10 -1.03 -21.20
C LEU A 49 3.72 -1.25 -21.82
N GLU A 50 3.22 -2.48 -21.84
CA GLU A 50 1.90 -2.82 -22.36
C GLU A 50 0.77 -2.09 -21.60
N THR A 51 0.87 -1.99 -20.25
CA THR A 51 -0.08 -1.26 -19.42
C THR A 51 -0.11 0.24 -19.80
N PHE A 52 1.06 0.85 -19.96
CA PHE A 52 1.15 2.26 -20.33
C PHE A 52 0.61 2.54 -21.74
N GLU A 53 0.87 1.66 -22.70
CA GLU A 53 0.29 1.74 -24.04
C GLU A 53 -1.24 1.61 -23.98
N THR A 54 -1.77 0.62 -23.27
CA THR A 54 -3.21 0.38 -23.10
C THR A 54 -3.89 1.59 -22.46
N CYS A 55 -3.31 2.14 -21.39
CA CYS A 55 -3.84 3.32 -20.70
C CYS A 55 -3.54 4.64 -21.43
N ARG A 56 -2.84 4.60 -22.56
CA ARG A 56 -2.41 5.79 -23.35
C ARG A 56 -1.62 6.78 -22.49
N LEU A 57 -0.72 6.27 -21.68
CA LEU A 57 0.14 7.07 -20.82
C LEU A 57 1.53 7.24 -21.44
N PRO A 58 2.17 8.42 -21.27
CA PRO A 58 3.52 8.63 -21.76
C PRO A 58 4.53 7.72 -21.08
N LEU A 59 5.35 7.01 -21.85
CA LEU A 59 6.41 6.13 -21.30
C LEU A 59 7.47 6.92 -20.50
N SER A 60 7.60 8.20 -20.74
CA SER A 60 8.47 9.10 -19.96
C SER A 60 8.07 9.23 -18.48
N TRP A 61 6.85 8.84 -18.12
CA TRP A 61 6.36 8.86 -16.74
C TRP A 61 6.80 7.63 -15.94
N LEU A 62 7.21 6.54 -16.59
CA LEU A 62 7.62 5.31 -15.92
C LEU A 62 8.64 5.54 -14.78
N PRO A 63 9.77 6.23 -14.98
CA PRO A 63 10.74 6.43 -13.90
C PRO A 63 10.19 7.32 -12.79
N ARG A 64 9.35 8.31 -13.11
CA ARG A 64 8.74 9.19 -12.10
C ARG A 64 7.77 8.42 -11.21
N LEU A 65 6.94 7.59 -11.81
CA LEU A 65 6.00 6.75 -11.08
C LEU A 65 6.72 5.67 -10.27
N ALA A 66 7.81 5.11 -10.78
CA ALA A 66 8.67 4.20 -10.04
C ALA A 66 9.28 4.84 -8.80
N VAL A 67 9.76 6.09 -8.90
CA VAL A 67 10.29 6.84 -7.76
C VAL A 67 9.20 7.09 -6.71
N LEU A 68 7.99 7.45 -7.12
CA LEU A 68 6.86 7.64 -6.20
C LEU A 68 6.50 6.34 -5.45
N GLU A 69 6.43 5.22 -6.14
CA GLU A 69 6.18 3.90 -5.50
C GLU A 69 7.33 3.50 -4.58
N GLY A 70 8.57 3.70 -4.99
CA GLY A 70 9.75 3.42 -4.17
C GLY A 70 9.78 4.30 -2.91
N ALA A 71 9.45 5.58 -3.04
CA ALA A 71 9.35 6.50 -1.90
C ALA A 71 8.22 6.09 -0.94
N ALA A 72 7.06 5.65 -1.46
CA ALA A 72 5.97 5.14 -0.66
C ALA A 72 6.38 3.86 0.09
N ALA A 73 7.06 2.92 -0.57
CA ALA A 73 7.58 1.71 0.05
C ALA A 73 8.56 2.04 1.20
N ALA A 74 9.52 2.91 0.94
CA ALA A 74 10.47 3.37 1.95
C ALA A 74 9.78 4.09 3.12
N GLY A 75 8.81 4.96 2.84
CA GLY A 75 8.04 5.68 3.84
C GLY A 75 7.19 4.77 4.71
N ILE A 76 6.60 3.71 4.15
CA ILE A 76 5.87 2.69 4.92
C ILE A 76 6.82 1.97 5.89
N VAL A 77 8.02 1.63 5.46
CA VAL A 77 9.03 0.98 6.31
C VAL A 77 9.51 1.93 7.41
N VAL A 78 9.95 3.15 7.05
CA VAL A 78 10.42 4.18 8.00
C VAL A 78 9.32 4.55 9.00
N GLY A 79 8.07 4.52 8.57
CA GLY A 79 6.91 4.77 9.41
C GLY A 79 6.74 3.80 10.60
N ARG A 80 7.54 2.72 10.68
CA ARG A 80 7.62 1.87 11.88
C ARG A 80 8.19 2.63 13.08
N TRP A 81 9.16 3.48 12.82
CA TRP A 81 9.84 4.28 13.84
C TRP A 81 9.27 5.70 13.93
N TRP A 82 8.70 6.18 12.83
CA TRP A 82 8.12 7.52 12.74
C TRP A 82 6.72 7.50 12.11
N PRO A 83 5.66 7.32 12.93
CA PRO A 83 4.29 7.11 12.48
C PRO A 83 3.77 8.13 11.45
N PRO A 84 4.03 9.45 11.58
CA PRO A 84 3.54 10.42 10.60
C PRO A 84 4.02 10.17 9.17
N ILE A 85 5.27 9.70 9.01
CA ILE A 85 5.82 9.34 7.68
C ILE A 85 5.10 8.13 7.11
N GLY A 86 4.81 7.13 7.94
CA GLY A 86 4.07 5.94 7.52
C GLY A 86 2.65 6.25 7.07
N ILE A 87 1.96 7.13 7.78
CA ILE A 87 0.61 7.60 7.41
C ILE A 87 0.66 8.39 6.10
N ALA A 88 1.60 9.32 5.96
CA ALA A 88 1.77 10.10 4.74
C ALA A 88 2.08 9.21 3.54
N ALA A 89 2.98 8.22 3.69
CA ALA A 89 3.34 7.29 2.64
C ALA A 89 2.17 6.39 2.22
N ALA A 90 1.42 5.85 3.18
CA ALA A 90 0.23 5.04 2.91
C ALA A 90 -0.87 5.87 2.23
N SER A 91 -1.09 7.11 2.66
CA SER A 91 -2.04 8.02 2.03
C SER A 91 -1.65 8.35 0.59
N GLY A 92 -0.37 8.62 0.35
CA GLY A 92 0.18 8.83 -0.99
C GLY A 92 -0.02 7.62 -1.90
N ALA A 93 0.21 6.41 -1.39
CA ALA A 93 -0.01 5.17 -2.11
C ALA A 93 -1.51 4.98 -2.48
N VAL A 94 -2.43 5.28 -1.55
CA VAL A 94 -3.87 5.24 -1.82
C VAL A 94 -4.24 6.18 -2.98
N ILE A 95 -3.79 7.42 -2.93
CA ILE A 95 -4.05 8.41 -4.01
C ILE A 95 -3.47 7.92 -5.33
N TYR A 96 -2.23 7.42 -5.32
CA TYR A 96 -1.56 6.90 -6.49
C TYR A 96 -2.37 5.79 -7.18
N PHE A 97 -2.82 4.80 -6.41
CA PHE A 97 -3.58 3.68 -6.98
C PHE A 97 -5.03 4.02 -7.31
N LEU A 98 -5.63 5.03 -6.67
CA LEU A 98 -6.91 5.58 -7.13
C LEU A 98 -6.78 6.17 -8.54
N VAL A 99 -5.70 6.91 -8.79
CA VAL A 99 -5.41 7.45 -10.13
C VAL A 99 -5.12 6.33 -11.12
N ALA A 100 -4.38 5.29 -10.70
CA ALA A 100 -4.10 4.14 -11.55
C ALA A 100 -5.38 3.39 -11.94
N VAL A 101 -6.27 3.13 -10.98
CA VAL A 101 -7.59 2.53 -11.25
C VAL A 101 -8.40 3.41 -12.21
N ALA A 102 -8.45 4.72 -11.98
CA ALA A 102 -9.14 5.66 -12.87
C ALA A 102 -8.57 5.63 -14.29
N ALA A 103 -7.26 5.50 -14.46
CA ALA A 103 -6.61 5.40 -15.75
C ALA A 103 -7.08 4.16 -16.55
N HIS A 104 -7.16 3.00 -15.90
CA HIS A 104 -7.70 1.76 -16.50
C HIS A 104 -9.18 1.89 -16.84
N LEU A 105 -9.99 2.43 -15.91
CA LEU A 105 -11.43 2.64 -16.13
C LEU A 105 -11.70 3.57 -17.32
N ARG A 106 -10.90 4.63 -17.47
CA ARG A 106 -11.04 5.60 -18.54
C ARG A 106 -10.94 4.98 -19.94
N VAL A 107 -10.12 3.95 -20.10
CA VAL A 107 -9.91 3.26 -21.38
C VAL A 107 -10.68 1.94 -21.49
N GLY A 108 -11.46 1.58 -20.48
CA GLY A 108 -12.26 0.34 -20.46
C GLY A 108 -11.42 -0.94 -20.31
N ASP A 109 -10.22 -0.83 -19.74
CA ASP A 109 -9.35 -1.98 -19.52
C ASP A 109 -9.73 -2.72 -18.22
N TRP A 110 -10.80 -3.50 -18.31
CA TRP A 110 -11.32 -4.28 -17.18
C TRP A 110 -10.35 -5.38 -16.71
N ASN A 111 -9.58 -5.96 -17.64
CA ASN A 111 -8.62 -7.01 -17.32
C ASN A 111 -7.39 -6.46 -16.58
N GLY A 112 -6.97 -5.25 -16.92
CA GLY A 112 -5.85 -4.57 -16.28
C GLY A 112 -6.17 -4.01 -14.88
N LEU A 113 -7.45 -3.93 -14.49
CA LEU A 113 -7.87 -3.41 -13.18
C LEU A 113 -7.42 -4.25 -12.00
N THR A 114 -7.16 -5.53 -12.18
CA THR A 114 -6.86 -6.46 -11.07
C THR A 114 -5.65 -6.01 -10.26
N ALA A 115 -4.55 -5.67 -10.92
CA ALA A 115 -3.33 -5.26 -10.24
C ALA A 115 -3.48 -3.93 -9.47
N PRO A 116 -3.89 -2.80 -10.09
CA PRO A 116 -4.02 -1.54 -9.36
C PRO A 116 -5.07 -1.59 -8.26
N THR A 117 -6.13 -2.39 -8.41
CA THR A 117 -7.14 -2.59 -7.36
C THR A 117 -6.57 -3.35 -6.17
N ALA A 118 -5.77 -4.40 -6.40
CA ALA A 118 -5.10 -5.14 -5.33
C ALA A 118 -4.14 -4.23 -4.55
N PHE A 119 -3.34 -3.43 -5.25
CA PHE A 119 -2.46 -2.44 -4.62
C PHE A 119 -3.24 -1.38 -3.83
N LEU A 120 -4.37 -0.92 -4.36
CA LEU A 120 -5.24 0.04 -3.67
C LEU A 120 -5.77 -0.54 -2.36
N VAL A 121 -6.31 -1.76 -2.40
CA VAL A 121 -6.83 -2.45 -1.20
C VAL A 121 -5.74 -2.60 -0.14
N MET A 122 -4.54 -3.02 -0.53
CA MET A 122 -3.41 -3.18 0.38
C MET A 122 -2.94 -1.83 0.97
N SER A 123 -2.95 -0.78 0.16
CA SER A 123 -2.60 0.57 0.61
C SER A 123 -3.63 1.13 1.61
N VAL A 124 -4.92 0.92 1.34
CA VAL A 124 -6.01 1.29 2.26
C VAL A 124 -5.90 0.50 3.57
N ALA A 125 -5.68 -0.82 3.50
CA ALA A 125 -5.50 -1.65 4.69
C ALA A 125 -4.31 -1.17 5.53
N THR A 126 -3.18 -0.83 4.89
CA THR A 126 -2.01 -0.27 5.57
C THR A 126 -2.35 1.06 6.25
N LEU A 127 -3.05 1.95 5.56
CA LEU A 127 -3.46 3.25 6.11
C LEU A 127 -4.37 3.09 7.33
N VAL A 128 -5.41 2.24 7.22
CA VAL A 128 -6.36 1.98 8.31
C VAL A 128 -5.63 1.43 9.54
N VAL A 129 -4.78 0.42 9.36
CA VAL A 129 -4.01 -0.15 10.47
C VAL A 129 -3.12 0.91 11.10
N ARG A 130 -2.45 1.76 10.30
CA ARG A 130 -1.61 2.84 10.81
C ARG A 130 -2.40 3.84 11.66
N LEU A 131 -3.60 4.22 11.21
CA LEU A 131 -4.46 5.17 11.94
C LEU A 131 -5.03 4.57 13.22
N THR A 132 -5.21 3.24 13.29
CA THR A 132 -5.77 2.57 14.47
C THR A 132 -4.72 2.16 15.50
N THR A 133 -3.44 2.16 15.13
CA THR A 133 -2.32 1.72 16.00
C THR A 133 -1.41 2.85 16.48
N VAL A 134 -1.73 4.08 16.14
CA VAL A 134 -1.00 5.29 16.58
C VAL A 134 -1.51 5.83 17.90
#